data_72b9543194349babe0dd90a7c151105b
#
_entry.id   72b9543194349babe0dd90a7c151105b
#
_cell.length_a   1.000
_cell.length_b   1.000
_cell.length_c   1.000
_cell.angle_alpha   90.00
_cell.angle_beta   90.00
_cell.angle_gamma   90.00
#
_symmetry.space_group_name_H-M   'P 1'
#
loop_
_entity.id
_entity.type
_entity.pdbx_description
1 polymer ?
#
loop_
_entity_poly.entity_id
_entity_poly.type
_entity_poly.pdbx_seq_one_letter_code
_entity_poly.pdbx_strand_id
1 'polypeptide(L)'
;MAASVGRDSRSIGQQQRRFQNEEFRSAVRALLMTPLMSPDHDDFPAIRRQADALRDWFGRETGWALHVEQEGARLYKRPADLASTMRGLPFYDRRRYVLLCLACAVLERADPQITLRLLGERLLQFAAEPTLVASGFIFTLGAPHERRELVAVCRTLLDLGVLQRVAGDEDAFVHTGGDQADALYDVQRRALAGMLAAVRGPSTFRPEDAPVTLHQRLHALADEHVADSDEGRRTVLRRQLARRLLDDPVVYTDTLDAESRAYFVNQRGAMAARLSDATGLVAEQRAEGLALVDEAGSLTDVAMPAEGTDAHVTLLVAEFLATVYRQRQTDAAGATQPFSGMIREQDVVDYLRESKPRYGKYWRKSAREPGAERELAEIALDRLEKLQLIVRDAETVYPRPALARFALGEAEVRNVRETRGVQTAAADALVGPT
;
A
#
# COMPACT_ATOMS: atom_id res chain seq x y z
N MET A 1 45.27 -2.77 32.68
CA MET A 1 44.71 -3.62 31.57
C MET A 1 43.23 -3.98 31.73
N ALA A 2 42.53 -3.78 32.86
CA ALA A 2 41.12 -4.13 33.04
C ALA A 2 40.09 -3.13 32.46
N ALA A 3 40.48 -1.89 32.17
CA ALA A 3 39.56 -0.85 31.70
C ALA A 3 39.28 -0.87 30.18
N SER A 4 40.09 -1.54 29.35
CA SER A 4 39.92 -1.64 27.89
C SER A 4 38.91 -2.75 27.53
N VAL A 5 38.93 -3.88 28.23
CA VAL A 5 38.04 -5.04 27.97
C VAL A 5 36.57 -4.70 28.22
N GLY A 6 36.27 -3.83 29.19
CA GLY A 6 34.90 -3.41 29.50
C GLY A 6 34.29 -2.44 28.48
N ARG A 7 35.12 -1.68 27.74
CA ARG A 7 34.65 -0.80 26.65
C ARG A 7 34.34 -1.59 25.38
N ASP A 8 35.15 -2.58 25.05
CA ASP A 8 34.94 -3.44 23.87
C ASP A 8 33.67 -4.28 24.01
N SER A 9 33.42 -4.88 25.20
CA SER A 9 32.21 -5.68 25.45
C SER A 9 30.92 -4.83 25.39
N ARG A 10 30.96 -3.58 25.84
CA ARG A 10 29.80 -2.66 25.72
C ARG A 10 29.56 -2.22 24.29
N SER A 11 30.62 -1.97 23.53
CA SER A 11 30.51 -1.60 22.11
C SER A 11 29.98 -2.75 21.27
N ILE A 12 30.44 -3.98 21.51
CA ILE A 12 29.94 -5.20 20.85
C ILE A 12 28.46 -5.42 21.18
N GLY A 13 28.07 -5.29 22.46
CA GLY A 13 26.65 -5.44 22.85
C GLY A 13 25.74 -4.36 22.24
N GLN A 14 26.23 -3.12 22.10
CA GLN A 14 25.49 -2.07 21.42
C GLN A 14 25.37 -2.33 19.90
N GLN A 15 26.42 -2.82 19.27
CA GLN A 15 26.42 -3.16 17.86
C GLN A 15 25.48 -4.34 17.57
N GLN A 16 25.47 -5.37 18.42
CA GLN A 16 24.53 -6.47 18.29
C GLN A 16 23.07 -6.02 18.44
N ARG A 17 22.76 -5.14 19.41
CA ARG A 17 21.41 -4.59 19.56
C ARG A 17 20.97 -3.76 18.35
N ARG A 18 21.87 -2.95 17.78
CA ARG A 18 21.59 -2.19 16.56
C ARG A 18 21.29 -3.12 15.39
N PHE A 19 22.08 -4.16 15.20
CA PHE A 19 21.89 -5.16 14.16
C PHE A 19 20.54 -5.90 14.33
N GLN A 20 20.20 -6.34 15.53
CA GLN A 20 18.93 -7.00 15.84
C GLN A 20 17.73 -6.07 15.60
N ASN A 21 17.84 -4.80 15.98
CA ASN A 21 16.78 -3.82 15.72
C ASN A 21 16.59 -3.57 14.22
N GLU A 22 17.68 -3.48 13.46
CA GLU A 22 17.59 -3.26 12.00
C GLU A 22 17.02 -4.50 11.29
N GLU A 23 17.43 -5.70 11.69
CA GLU A 23 16.85 -6.94 11.20
C GLU A 23 15.34 -7.03 11.50
N PHE A 24 14.94 -6.64 12.72
CA PHE A 24 13.52 -6.57 13.10
C PHE A 24 12.73 -5.58 12.23
N ARG A 25 13.27 -4.37 12.02
CA ARG A 25 12.67 -3.35 11.15
C ARG A 25 12.51 -3.86 9.72
N SER A 26 13.56 -4.48 9.16
CA SER A 26 13.51 -5.07 7.83
C SER A 26 12.41 -6.14 7.74
N ALA A 27 12.33 -7.02 8.72
CA ALA A 27 11.31 -8.07 8.77
C ALA A 27 9.88 -7.52 8.91
N VAL A 28 9.67 -6.46 9.70
CA VAL A 28 8.36 -5.77 9.78
C VAL A 28 7.99 -5.18 8.42
N ARG A 29 8.91 -4.47 7.76
CA ARG A 29 8.69 -3.86 6.44
C ARG A 29 8.37 -4.91 5.39
N ALA A 30 9.14 -6.01 5.34
CA ALA A 30 8.91 -7.10 4.41
C ALA A 30 7.52 -7.72 4.58
N LEU A 31 7.07 -7.96 5.81
CA LEU A 31 5.72 -8.51 6.08
C LEU A 31 4.59 -7.50 5.78
N LEU A 32 4.83 -6.20 5.93
CA LEU A 32 3.85 -5.18 5.55
C LEU A 32 3.60 -5.17 4.04
N MET A 33 4.66 -5.34 3.23
CA MET A 33 4.59 -5.37 1.76
C MET A 33 4.21 -6.74 1.22
N THR A 34 4.72 -7.80 1.82
CA THR A 34 4.48 -9.20 1.40
C THR A 34 3.86 -10.01 2.53
N PRO A 35 2.55 -9.80 2.81
CA PRO A 35 1.88 -10.44 3.94
C PRO A 35 1.63 -11.95 3.78
N LEU A 36 1.73 -12.48 2.57
CA LEU A 36 1.83 -13.91 2.27
C LEU A 36 3.16 -14.13 1.57
N MET A 37 4.10 -14.77 2.28
CA MET A 37 5.49 -14.85 1.88
C MET A 37 5.93 -16.28 1.75
N SER A 38 6.52 -16.63 0.62
CA SER A 38 7.13 -17.94 0.38
C SER A 38 8.49 -18.08 1.10
N PRO A 39 8.99 -19.33 1.31
CA PRO A 39 10.31 -19.56 1.90
C PRO A 39 11.47 -19.01 1.06
N ASP A 40 11.25 -18.83 -0.24
CA ASP A 40 12.26 -18.36 -1.20
C ASP A 40 12.47 -16.85 -1.16
N HIS A 41 11.66 -16.11 -0.38
CA HIS A 41 11.81 -14.66 -0.22
C HIS A 41 13.08 -14.33 0.59
N ASP A 42 13.84 -13.34 0.15
CA ASP A 42 15.14 -12.96 0.73
C ASP A 42 15.05 -12.63 2.23
N ASP A 43 13.94 -12.02 2.69
CA ASP A 43 13.72 -11.66 4.09
C ASP A 43 13.19 -12.81 4.95
N PHE A 44 12.78 -13.93 4.38
CA PHE A 44 12.16 -15.04 5.12
C PHE A 44 13.05 -15.60 6.25
N PRO A 45 14.38 -15.78 6.08
CA PRO A 45 15.24 -16.22 7.17
C PRO A 45 15.26 -15.25 8.36
N ALA A 46 15.22 -13.94 8.13
CA ALA A 46 15.15 -12.92 9.19
C ALA A 46 13.80 -12.99 9.93
N ILE A 47 12.70 -13.14 9.20
CA ILE A 47 11.36 -13.30 9.77
C ILE A 47 11.29 -14.54 10.68
N ARG A 48 11.89 -15.66 10.26
CA ARG A 48 11.93 -16.86 11.10
C ARG A 48 12.71 -16.65 12.39
N ARG A 49 13.85 -15.97 12.34
CA ARG A 49 14.64 -15.67 13.56
C ARG A 49 13.91 -14.74 14.52
N GLN A 50 13.13 -13.80 14.00
CA GLN A 50 12.41 -12.78 14.77
C GLN A 50 10.92 -13.14 15.01
N ALA A 51 10.50 -14.38 14.72
CA ALA A 51 9.09 -14.75 14.65
C ALA A 51 8.28 -14.40 15.91
N ASP A 52 8.83 -14.67 17.11
CA ASP A 52 8.13 -14.39 18.37
C ASP A 52 8.00 -12.89 18.62
N ALA A 53 9.08 -12.13 18.42
CA ALA A 53 9.06 -10.67 18.58
C ALA A 53 8.09 -10.02 17.58
N LEU A 54 8.04 -10.51 16.35
CA LEU A 54 7.10 -10.04 15.30
C LEU A 54 5.66 -10.38 15.66
N ARG A 55 5.36 -11.60 16.14
CA ARG A 55 4.02 -11.98 16.60
C ARG A 55 3.52 -11.08 17.71
N ASP A 56 4.37 -10.85 18.71
CA ASP A 56 4.04 -10.00 19.85
C ASP A 56 3.79 -8.55 19.42
N TRP A 57 4.64 -8.03 18.55
CA TRP A 57 4.50 -6.66 18.06
C TRP A 57 3.24 -6.46 17.21
N PHE A 58 3.03 -7.28 16.17
CA PHE A 58 1.84 -7.18 15.32
C PHE A 58 0.56 -7.42 16.10
N GLY A 59 0.55 -8.43 16.99
CA GLY A 59 -0.61 -8.72 17.85
C GLY A 59 -0.96 -7.57 18.77
N ARG A 60 0.04 -6.93 19.38
CA ARG A 60 -0.15 -5.81 20.30
C ARG A 60 -0.55 -4.54 19.59
N GLU A 61 0.22 -4.10 18.59
CA GLU A 61 0.03 -2.79 17.95
C GLU A 61 -1.12 -2.78 16.94
N THR A 62 -1.29 -3.85 16.15
CA THR A 62 -2.26 -3.91 15.05
C THR A 62 -3.37 -4.94 15.25
N GLY A 63 -3.21 -5.90 16.17
CA GLY A 63 -4.11 -7.05 16.29
C GLY A 63 -4.06 -7.99 15.08
N TRP A 64 -3.06 -7.88 14.21
CA TRP A 64 -2.84 -8.82 13.11
C TRP A 64 -2.13 -10.07 13.62
N ALA A 65 -2.67 -11.23 13.30
CA ALA A 65 -2.03 -12.50 13.60
C ALA A 65 -0.89 -12.78 12.60
N LEU A 66 0.24 -13.27 13.10
CA LEU A 66 1.36 -13.70 12.27
C LEU A 66 1.62 -15.20 12.48
N HIS A 67 1.57 -15.96 11.40
CA HIS A 67 1.97 -17.36 11.37
C HIS A 67 3.28 -17.48 10.59
N VAL A 68 4.27 -18.14 11.19
CA VAL A 68 5.56 -18.40 10.55
C VAL A 68 5.85 -19.89 10.70
N GLU A 69 5.98 -20.57 9.58
CA GLU A 69 6.24 -22.00 9.48
C GLU A 69 7.43 -22.26 8.54
N GLN A 70 7.74 -23.52 8.26
CA GLN A 70 8.83 -23.86 7.32
C GLN A 70 8.48 -23.46 5.87
N GLU A 71 7.20 -23.60 5.52
CA GLU A 71 6.66 -23.41 4.19
C GLU A 71 6.27 -21.95 3.89
N GLY A 72 6.47 -21.02 4.83
CA GLY A 72 6.19 -19.62 4.60
C GLY A 72 5.81 -18.82 5.85
N ALA A 73 5.53 -17.53 5.61
CA ALA A 73 4.99 -16.64 6.62
C ALA A 73 3.68 -16.03 6.14
N ARG A 74 2.72 -15.88 7.06
CA ARG A 74 1.43 -15.24 6.79
C ARG A 74 1.09 -14.22 7.86
N LEU A 75 1.12 -12.94 7.50
CA LEU A 75 0.55 -11.85 8.29
C LEU A 75 -0.89 -11.63 7.86
N TYR A 76 -1.85 -11.90 8.76
CA TYR A 76 -3.28 -11.74 8.47
C TYR A 76 -3.69 -10.27 8.62
N LYS A 77 -3.32 -9.47 7.63
CA LYS A 77 -3.69 -8.04 7.58
C LYS A 77 -5.20 -7.90 7.40
N ARG A 78 -5.80 -7.13 8.29
CA ARG A 78 -7.20 -6.71 8.20
C ARG A 78 -7.21 -5.21 7.94
N PRO A 79 -7.94 -4.72 6.92
CA PRO A 79 -8.02 -3.30 6.65
C PRO A 79 -8.71 -2.58 7.83
N ALA A 80 -8.29 -1.35 8.10
CA ALA A 80 -8.97 -0.50 9.06
C ALA A 80 -10.26 0.09 8.48
N ASP A 81 -10.31 0.26 7.16
CA ASP A 81 -11.47 0.76 6.42
C ASP A 81 -11.84 -0.23 5.32
N LEU A 82 -13.03 -0.82 5.47
CA LEU A 82 -13.61 -1.79 4.51
C LEU A 82 -14.33 -1.10 3.34
N ALA A 83 -14.60 0.20 3.44
CA ALA A 83 -15.25 0.97 2.39
C ALA A 83 -14.25 1.53 1.36
N SER A 84 -12.95 1.48 1.66
CA SER A 84 -11.92 1.98 0.75
C SER A 84 -11.88 1.19 -0.56
N THR A 85 -12.12 1.88 -1.69
CA THR A 85 -12.04 1.34 -3.04
C THR A 85 -10.62 1.38 -3.61
N MET A 86 -9.68 2.03 -2.91
CA MET A 86 -8.30 2.23 -3.35
C MET A 86 -7.38 1.02 -3.12
N ARG A 87 -7.90 -0.01 -2.45
CA ARG A 87 -7.12 -1.19 -2.06
C ARG A 87 -7.56 -2.38 -2.90
N GLY A 88 -6.79 -2.71 -3.88
CA GLY A 88 -7.03 -3.86 -4.73
C GLY A 88 -5.76 -4.29 -5.45
N LEU A 89 -5.77 -5.49 -6.01
CA LEU A 89 -4.68 -5.96 -6.86
C LEU A 89 -4.59 -5.08 -8.12
N PRO A 90 -3.39 -4.66 -8.54
CA PRO A 90 -3.23 -3.90 -9.76
C PRO A 90 -3.86 -4.62 -10.96
N PHE A 91 -4.58 -3.88 -11.79
CA PHE A 91 -5.23 -4.41 -13.01
C PHE A 91 -6.32 -5.46 -12.77
N TYR A 92 -6.82 -5.60 -11.52
CA TYR A 92 -7.94 -6.47 -11.19
C TYR A 92 -9.25 -5.70 -11.22
N ASP A 93 -10.17 -6.19 -12.03
CA ASP A 93 -11.57 -5.82 -12.02
C ASP A 93 -12.42 -6.90 -11.30
N ARG A 94 -13.73 -6.67 -11.19
CA ARG A 94 -14.66 -7.64 -10.59
C ARG A 94 -14.54 -9.03 -11.23
N ARG A 95 -14.35 -9.09 -12.54
CA ARG A 95 -14.29 -10.34 -13.30
C ARG A 95 -13.06 -11.16 -12.92
N ARG A 96 -11.89 -10.55 -12.82
CA ARG A 96 -10.65 -11.22 -12.38
C ARG A 96 -10.71 -11.67 -10.93
N TYR A 97 -11.34 -10.88 -10.04
CA TYR A 97 -11.57 -11.33 -8.66
C TYR A 97 -12.48 -12.56 -8.58
N VAL A 98 -13.54 -12.62 -9.38
CA VAL A 98 -14.40 -13.82 -9.45
C VAL A 98 -13.57 -15.01 -9.93
N LEU A 99 -12.78 -14.87 -11.02
CA LEU A 99 -11.90 -15.93 -11.51
C LEU A 99 -10.87 -16.36 -10.46
N LEU A 100 -10.28 -15.45 -9.72
CA LEU A 100 -9.33 -15.76 -8.64
C LEU A 100 -10.02 -16.59 -7.54
N CYS A 101 -11.20 -16.18 -7.09
CA CYS A 101 -11.95 -16.93 -6.09
C CYS A 101 -12.33 -18.33 -6.58
N LEU A 102 -12.78 -18.46 -7.83
CA LEU A 102 -13.11 -19.75 -8.44
C LEU A 102 -11.85 -20.62 -8.60
N ALA A 103 -10.71 -20.03 -8.99
CA ALA A 103 -9.44 -20.75 -9.08
C ALA A 103 -9.02 -21.29 -7.70
N CYS A 104 -9.10 -20.50 -6.64
CA CYS A 104 -8.86 -20.95 -5.28
C CYS A 104 -9.79 -22.12 -4.88
N ALA A 105 -11.09 -22.05 -5.23
CA ALA A 105 -12.05 -23.12 -4.97
C ALA A 105 -11.76 -24.42 -5.75
N VAL A 106 -11.28 -24.31 -6.99
CA VAL A 106 -10.79 -25.46 -7.77
C VAL A 106 -9.55 -26.06 -7.12
N LEU A 107 -8.57 -25.22 -6.78
CA LEU A 107 -7.29 -25.65 -6.21
C LEU A 107 -7.47 -26.32 -4.85
N GLU A 108 -8.45 -25.92 -4.05
CA GLU A 108 -8.78 -26.55 -2.75
C GLU A 108 -9.09 -28.05 -2.91
N ARG A 109 -9.68 -28.43 -4.06
CA ARG A 109 -10.10 -29.81 -4.37
C ARG A 109 -9.19 -30.49 -5.39
N ALA A 110 -8.17 -29.81 -5.89
CA ALA A 110 -7.26 -30.34 -6.90
C ALA A 110 -6.30 -31.38 -6.30
N ASP A 111 -5.69 -32.20 -7.13
CA ASP A 111 -4.55 -33.02 -6.76
C ASP A 111 -3.34 -32.12 -6.42
N PRO A 112 -2.26 -32.65 -5.81
CA PRO A 112 -1.06 -31.86 -5.52
C PRO A 112 -0.46 -31.17 -6.74
N GLN A 113 -0.73 -31.67 -7.94
CA GLN A 113 -0.33 -31.07 -9.21
C GLN A 113 -1.55 -30.83 -10.10
N ILE A 114 -1.53 -29.72 -10.84
CA ILE A 114 -2.59 -29.37 -11.78
C ILE A 114 -1.99 -28.70 -13.02
N THR A 115 -2.54 -29.00 -14.20
CA THR A 115 -2.18 -28.27 -15.41
C THR A 115 -3.09 -27.05 -15.60
N LEU A 116 -2.58 -26.03 -16.31
CA LEU A 116 -3.34 -24.83 -16.64
C LEU A 116 -4.63 -25.17 -17.39
N ARG A 117 -4.57 -26.13 -18.33
CA ARG A 117 -5.74 -26.62 -19.06
C ARG A 117 -6.77 -27.22 -18.12
N LEU A 118 -6.35 -28.15 -17.23
CA LEU A 118 -7.27 -28.79 -16.28
C LEU A 118 -7.87 -27.78 -15.31
N LEU A 119 -7.11 -26.78 -14.87
CA LEU A 119 -7.62 -25.67 -14.07
C LEU A 119 -8.72 -24.92 -14.83
N GLY A 120 -8.46 -24.58 -16.10
CA GLY A 120 -9.45 -23.92 -16.98
C GLY A 120 -10.72 -24.75 -17.17
N GLU A 121 -10.61 -26.04 -17.44
CA GLU A 121 -11.75 -26.96 -17.59
C GLU A 121 -12.62 -27.03 -16.32
N ARG A 122 -11.98 -27.12 -15.13
CA ARG A 122 -12.69 -27.12 -13.85
C ARG A 122 -13.33 -25.76 -13.56
N LEU A 123 -12.67 -24.66 -13.93
CA LEU A 123 -13.24 -23.32 -13.81
C LEU A 123 -14.52 -23.15 -14.65
N LEU A 124 -14.58 -23.73 -15.87
CA LEU A 124 -15.78 -23.71 -16.69
C LEU A 124 -16.97 -24.38 -15.98
N GLN A 125 -16.74 -25.45 -15.25
CA GLN A 125 -17.78 -26.14 -14.48
C GLN A 125 -18.35 -25.23 -13.38
N PHE A 126 -17.49 -24.53 -12.62
CA PHE A 126 -17.92 -23.59 -11.59
C PHE A 126 -18.58 -22.33 -12.19
N ALA A 127 -18.07 -21.84 -13.32
CA ALA A 127 -18.65 -20.68 -14.01
C ALA A 127 -20.08 -20.91 -14.54
N ALA A 128 -20.45 -22.18 -14.77
CA ALA A 128 -21.79 -22.59 -15.19
C ALA A 128 -22.82 -22.63 -14.04
N GLU A 129 -22.41 -22.40 -12.80
CA GLU A 129 -23.34 -22.36 -11.65
C GLU A 129 -24.44 -21.28 -11.87
N PRO A 130 -25.73 -21.65 -11.65
CA PRO A 130 -26.87 -20.78 -11.95
C PRO A 130 -26.79 -19.40 -11.27
N THR A 131 -26.24 -19.33 -10.06
CA THR A 131 -26.08 -18.08 -9.31
C THR A 131 -25.07 -17.13 -9.95
N LEU A 132 -23.98 -17.66 -10.51
CA LEU A 132 -22.97 -16.88 -11.23
C LEU A 132 -23.50 -16.40 -12.58
N VAL A 133 -24.17 -17.29 -13.32
CA VAL A 133 -24.81 -16.96 -14.60
C VAL A 133 -25.86 -15.86 -14.39
N ALA A 134 -26.72 -15.97 -13.35
CA ALA A 134 -27.71 -14.97 -13.02
C ALA A 134 -27.10 -13.62 -12.61
N SER A 135 -25.85 -13.59 -12.10
CA SER A 135 -25.10 -12.36 -11.79
C SER A 135 -24.44 -11.72 -13.02
N GLY A 136 -24.62 -12.31 -14.22
CA GLY A 136 -24.02 -11.86 -15.46
C GLY A 136 -22.55 -12.30 -15.67
N PHE A 137 -22.04 -13.22 -14.86
CA PHE A 137 -20.70 -13.77 -15.06
C PHE A 137 -20.70 -14.84 -16.14
N ILE A 138 -20.00 -14.58 -17.24
CA ILE A 138 -19.86 -15.52 -18.36
C ILE A 138 -18.36 -15.77 -18.59
N PHE A 139 -17.95 -17.02 -18.59
CA PHE A 139 -16.59 -17.45 -18.85
C PHE A 139 -16.60 -18.75 -19.65
N THR A 140 -16.01 -18.74 -20.85
CA THR A 140 -16.07 -19.85 -21.82
C THR A 140 -14.71 -20.39 -22.21
N LEU A 141 -13.63 -19.68 -21.88
CA LEU A 141 -12.24 -19.93 -22.27
C LEU A 141 -12.00 -19.92 -23.79
N GLY A 142 -13.04 -19.63 -24.57
CA GLY A 142 -12.98 -19.63 -26.03
C GLY A 142 -12.24 -18.42 -26.62
N ALA A 143 -12.40 -17.26 -26.00
CA ALA A 143 -11.81 -16.02 -26.49
C ALA A 143 -10.38 -15.79 -25.95
N PRO A 144 -9.46 -15.22 -26.76
CA PRO A 144 -8.08 -14.94 -26.33
C PRO A 144 -7.98 -14.02 -25.11
N HIS A 145 -8.93 -13.11 -24.89
CA HIS A 145 -8.94 -12.26 -23.72
C HIS A 145 -9.26 -13.06 -22.46
N GLU A 146 -10.18 -14.04 -22.50
CA GLU A 146 -10.50 -14.90 -21.35
C GLU A 146 -9.30 -15.77 -20.95
N ARG A 147 -8.54 -16.28 -21.93
CA ARG A 147 -7.30 -17.01 -21.66
C ARG A 147 -6.25 -16.12 -21.01
N ARG A 148 -6.11 -14.85 -21.44
CA ARG A 148 -5.23 -13.88 -20.76
C ARG A 148 -5.66 -13.59 -19.32
N GLU A 149 -6.97 -13.51 -19.07
CA GLU A 149 -7.48 -13.35 -17.71
C GLU A 149 -7.13 -14.55 -16.82
N LEU A 150 -7.29 -15.78 -17.33
CA LEU A 150 -6.88 -16.99 -16.60
C LEU A 150 -5.38 -17.00 -16.31
N VAL A 151 -4.55 -16.68 -17.32
CA VAL A 151 -3.10 -16.60 -17.15
C VAL A 151 -2.71 -15.51 -16.15
N ALA A 152 -3.37 -14.36 -16.16
CA ALA A 152 -3.14 -13.30 -15.18
C ALA A 152 -3.47 -13.76 -13.75
N VAL A 153 -4.54 -14.52 -13.56
CA VAL A 153 -4.89 -15.13 -12.26
C VAL A 153 -3.83 -16.16 -11.83
N CYS A 154 -3.38 -17.02 -12.75
CA CYS A 154 -2.31 -17.99 -12.44
C CYS A 154 -1.01 -17.29 -12.03
N ARG A 155 -0.62 -16.21 -12.71
CA ARG A 155 0.56 -15.40 -12.33
C ARG A 155 0.42 -14.81 -10.95
N THR A 156 -0.75 -14.27 -10.61
CA THR A 156 -1.01 -13.80 -9.24
C THR A 156 -0.86 -14.91 -8.22
N LEU A 157 -1.35 -16.11 -8.50
CA LEU A 157 -1.22 -17.26 -7.61
C LEU A 157 0.23 -17.77 -7.50
N LEU A 158 1.03 -17.65 -8.58
CA LEU A 158 2.48 -17.89 -8.55
C LEU A 158 3.20 -16.87 -7.68
N ASP A 159 2.92 -15.57 -7.86
CA ASP A 159 3.52 -14.47 -7.09
C ASP A 159 3.19 -14.59 -5.60
N LEU A 160 1.99 -15.08 -5.26
CA LEU A 160 1.55 -15.34 -3.89
C LEU A 160 2.09 -16.68 -3.33
N GLY A 161 2.82 -17.46 -4.10
CA GLY A 161 3.34 -18.76 -3.70
C GLY A 161 2.26 -19.84 -3.51
N VAL A 162 1.03 -19.63 -4.00
CA VAL A 162 -0.05 -20.63 -3.98
C VAL A 162 0.17 -21.69 -5.05
N LEU A 163 0.71 -21.30 -6.19
CA LEU A 163 1.19 -22.19 -7.23
C LEU A 163 2.71 -22.10 -7.32
N GLN A 164 3.34 -23.21 -7.70
CA GLN A 164 4.75 -23.25 -8.07
C GLN A 164 4.87 -23.93 -9.43
N ARG A 165 5.54 -23.26 -10.38
CA ARG A 165 5.69 -23.80 -11.73
C ARG A 165 6.66 -24.97 -11.74
N VAL A 166 6.21 -26.10 -12.26
CA VAL A 166 7.04 -27.31 -12.48
C VAL A 166 7.56 -27.34 -13.91
N ALA A 167 6.69 -27.08 -14.89
CA ALA A 167 7.05 -27.13 -16.31
C ALA A 167 6.06 -26.31 -17.14
N GLY A 168 6.45 -26.01 -18.39
CA GLY A 168 5.57 -25.37 -19.38
C GLY A 168 5.63 -23.84 -19.36
N ASP A 169 4.78 -23.24 -20.18
CA ASP A 169 4.71 -21.78 -20.39
C ASP A 169 3.27 -21.31 -20.58
N GLU A 170 2.82 -20.39 -19.73
CA GLU A 170 1.48 -19.82 -19.79
C GLU A 170 1.23 -18.96 -21.03
N ASP A 171 2.25 -18.31 -21.57
CA ASP A 171 2.09 -17.44 -22.75
C ASP A 171 1.76 -18.26 -23.98
N ALA A 172 2.35 -19.45 -24.13
CA ALA A 172 2.03 -20.38 -25.21
C ALA A 172 0.56 -20.84 -25.14
N PHE A 173 0.01 -21.03 -23.95
CA PHE A 173 -1.41 -21.39 -23.74
C PHE A 173 -2.37 -20.31 -24.26
N VAL A 174 -2.04 -19.03 -24.09
CA VAL A 174 -2.89 -17.90 -24.58
C VAL A 174 -3.07 -18.00 -26.10
N HIS A 175 -2.02 -18.37 -26.83
CA HIS A 175 -2.04 -18.40 -28.30
C HIS A 175 -2.65 -19.69 -28.85
N THR A 176 -2.41 -20.83 -28.24
CA THR A 176 -2.79 -22.14 -28.76
C THR A 176 -4.10 -22.69 -28.21
N GLY A 177 -4.62 -22.11 -27.15
CA GLY A 177 -5.84 -22.60 -26.45
C GLY A 177 -5.65 -23.90 -25.71
N GLY A 178 -4.39 -24.33 -25.46
CA GLY A 178 -4.07 -25.54 -24.69
C GLY A 178 -3.87 -26.82 -25.51
N ASP A 179 -4.10 -26.78 -26.84
CA ASP A 179 -3.95 -27.97 -27.70
C ASP A 179 -2.48 -28.37 -27.89
N GLN A 180 -1.56 -27.42 -27.85
CA GLN A 180 -0.14 -27.66 -28.14
C GLN A 180 0.81 -27.18 -27.01
N ALA A 181 0.30 -26.45 -26.01
CA ALA A 181 1.10 -25.95 -24.91
C ALA A 181 0.27 -25.87 -23.63
N ASP A 182 0.84 -26.35 -22.56
CA ASP A 182 0.24 -26.35 -21.23
C ASP A 182 1.32 -25.98 -20.20
N ALA A 183 0.92 -25.62 -19.00
CA ALA A 183 1.81 -25.40 -17.87
C ALA A 183 1.38 -26.28 -16.71
N LEU A 184 2.36 -26.88 -16.02
CA LEU A 184 2.15 -27.75 -14.87
C LEU A 184 2.58 -27.01 -13.59
N TYR A 185 1.74 -27.07 -12.58
CA TYR A 185 1.94 -26.43 -11.28
C TYR A 185 1.82 -27.42 -10.14
N ASP A 186 2.67 -27.24 -9.12
CA ASP A 186 2.44 -27.76 -7.77
C ASP A 186 1.51 -26.82 -7.01
N VAL A 187 0.55 -27.37 -6.27
CA VAL A 187 -0.41 -26.63 -5.45
C VAL A 187 0.07 -26.57 -4.01
N GLN A 188 0.43 -25.37 -3.55
CA GLN A 188 0.88 -25.12 -2.18
C GLN A 188 -0.34 -24.90 -1.27
N ARG A 189 -0.86 -25.99 -0.69
CA ARG A 189 -2.11 -25.98 0.07
C ARG A 189 -2.10 -25.06 1.28
N ARG A 190 -0.96 -24.90 1.95
CA ARG A 190 -0.83 -24.00 3.11
C ARG A 190 -0.91 -22.53 2.68
N ALA A 191 -0.26 -22.17 1.59
CA ALA A 191 -0.37 -20.82 1.03
C ALA A 191 -1.81 -20.54 0.56
N LEU A 192 -2.45 -21.53 -0.09
CA LEU A 192 -3.86 -21.44 -0.48
C LEU A 192 -4.79 -21.21 0.74
N ALA A 193 -4.63 -21.97 1.80
CA ALA A 193 -5.39 -21.79 3.05
C ALA A 193 -5.12 -20.41 3.68
N GLY A 194 -3.89 -19.88 3.53
CA GLY A 194 -3.49 -18.55 3.97
C GLY A 194 -4.07 -17.39 3.15
N MET A 195 -4.68 -17.65 2.00
CA MET A 195 -5.31 -16.60 1.17
C MET A 195 -6.44 -15.87 1.89
N LEU A 196 -7.24 -16.59 2.69
CA LEU A 196 -8.34 -16.00 3.42
C LEU A 196 -7.83 -15.24 4.66
N ALA A 197 -7.90 -13.91 4.62
CA ALA A 197 -7.47 -13.05 5.72
C ALA A 197 -8.56 -12.79 6.79
N ALA A 198 -9.76 -13.37 6.63
CA ALA A 198 -10.86 -13.19 7.57
C ALA A 198 -10.59 -13.90 8.91
N VAL A 199 -10.99 -13.25 10.00
CA VAL A 199 -10.91 -13.84 11.37
C VAL A 199 -11.87 -15.03 11.50
N ARG A 200 -13.05 -14.87 10.90
CA ARG A 200 -14.08 -15.90 10.83
C ARG A 200 -14.36 -16.22 9.37
N GLY A 201 -14.37 -17.50 9.04
CA GLY A 201 -14.80 -17.93 7.71
C GLY A 201 -16.29 -17.65 7.51
N PRO A 202 -16.74 -17.27 6.29
CA PRO A 202 -18.17 -17.05 6.01
C PRO A 202 -19.06 -18.24 6.40
N SER A 203 -18.55 -19.47 6.26
CA SER A 203 -19.23 -20.72 6.59
C SER A 203 -19.46 -20.95 8.09
N THR A 204 -18.86 -20.13 8.96
CA THR A 204 -19.05 -20.24 10.42
C THR A 204 -20.30 -19.52 10.92
N PHE A 205 -20.94 -18.70 10.08
CA PHE A 205 -22.22 -18.08 10.39
C PHE A 205 -23.37 -19.04 10.10
N ARG A 206 -24.29 -19.17 11.04
CA ARG A 206 -25.55 -19.88 10.78
C ARG A 206 -26.39 -19.03 9.84
N PRO A 207 -27.21 -19.63 8.96
CA PRO A 207 -28.06 -18.88 8.04
C PRO A 207 -28.92 -17.82 8.72
N GLU A 208 -29.47 -18.13 9.91
CA GLU A 208 -30.30 -17.24 10.72
C GLU A 208 -29.55 -16.07 11.35
N ASP A 209 -28.23 -16.24 11.62
CA ASP A 209 -27.36 -15.24 12.24
C ASP A 209 -26.55 -14.45 11.19
N ALA A 210 -26.67 -14.82 9.92
CA ALA A 210 -25.88 -14.21 8.86
C ALA A 210 -26.32 -12.76 8.60
N PRO A 211 -25.39 -11.80 8.61
CA PRO A 211 -25.73 -10.40 8.34
C PRO A 211 -26.37 -10.23 6.96
N VAL A 212 -27.40 -9.37 6.87
CA VAL A 212 -28.22 -9.23 5.67
C VAL A 212 -27.49 -8.48 4.57
N THR A 213 -26.86 -7.33 4.90
CA THR A 213 -26.22 -6.48 3.90
C THR A 213 -24.76 -6.89 3.67
N LEU A 214 -24.23 -6.60 2.47
CA LEU A 214 -22.81 -6.84 2.15
C LEU A 214 -21.87 -6.12 3.14
N HIS A 215 -22.16 -4.86 3.48
CA HIS A 215 -21.38 -4.09 4.42
C HIS A 215 -21.32 -4.76 5.81
N GLN A 216 -22.47 -5.19 6.35
CA GLN A 216 -22.52 -5.91 7.61
C GLN A 216 -21.74 -7.25 7.55
N ARG A 217 -21.82 -7.97 6.43
CA ARG A 217 -21.05 -9.23 6.22
C ARG A 217 -19.57 -8.99 6.23
N LEU A 218 -19.09 -7.95 5.54
CA LEU A 218 -17.67 -7.58 5.51
C LEU A 218 -17.18 -7.20 6.92
N HIS A 219 -17.95 -6.39 7.66
CA HIS A 219 -17.63 -6.05 9.05
C HIS A 219 -17.55 -7.30 9.93
N ALA A 220 -18.54 -8.18 9.88
CA ALA A 220 -18.58 -9.40 10.68
C ALA A 220 -17.39 -10.36 10.40
N LEU A 221 -16.83 -10.35 9.18
CA LEU A 221 -15.63 -11.11 8.83
C LEU A 221 -14.34 -10.46 9.36
N ALA A 222 -14.34 -9.14 9.50
CA ALA A 222 -13.17 -8.36 9.92
C ALA A 222 -13.18 -7.99 11.42
N ASP A 223 -14.32 -8.19 12.11
CA ASP A 223 -14.48 -7.83 13.51
C ASP A 223 -13.47 -8.52 14.42
N GLU A 224 -12.96 -7.73 15.34
CA GLU A 224 -12.03 -8.14 16.38
C GLU A 224 -12.78 -8.49 17.65
N HIS A 225 -12.64 -9.72 18.10
CA HIS A 225 -13.23 -10.13 19.38
C HIS A 225 -12.39 -9.59 20.52
N VAL A 226 -12.86 -8.55 21.15
CA VAL A 226 -12.20 -7.90 22.30
C VAL A 226 -13.18 -7.87 23.47
N ALA A 227 -12.67 -7.91 24.70
CA ALA A 227 -13.52 -7.83 25.88
C ALA A 227 -14.34 -6.52 25.87
N ASP A 228 -15.62 -6.62 26.23
CA ASP A 228 -16.50 -5.45 26.38
C ASP A 228 -16.16 -4.69 27.67
N SER A 229 -15.13 -3.89 27.60
CA SER A 229 -14.57 -3.07 28.67
C SER A 229 -13.96 -1.79 28.10
N ASP A 230 -13.72 -0.79 28.95
CA ASP A 230 -13.05 0.45 28.53
C ASP A 230 -11.65 0.19 27.98
N GLU A 231 -10.93 -0.77 28.53
CA GLU A 231 -9.61 -1.18 28.03
C GLU A 231 -9.73 -1.89 26.68
N GLY A 232 -10.72 -2.75 26.50
CA GLY A 232 -11.04 -3.38 25.24
C GLY A 232 -11.34 -2.33 24.15
N ARG A 233 -12.21 -1.37 24.43
CA ARG A 233 -12.50 -0.26 23.51
C ARG A 233 -11.25 0.54 23.12
N ARG A 234 -10.42 0.92 24.11
CA ARG A 234 -9.14 1.60 23.84
C ARG A 234 -8.20 0.76 22.98
N THR A 235 -8.19 -0.56 23.19
CA THR A 235 -7.37 -1.48 22.40
C THR A 235 -7.82 -1.53 20.96
N VAL A 236 -9.14 -1.58 20.69
CA VAL A 236 -9.70 -1.52 19.33
C VAL A 236 -9.31 -0.21 18.64
N LEU A 237 -9.51 0.94 19.30
CA LEU A 237 -9.16 2.26 18.76
C LEU A 237 -7.67 2.35 18.42
N ARG A 238 -6.80 1.93 19.33
CA ARG A 238 -5.35 1.90 19.11
C ARG A 238 -4.98 1.08 17.90
N ARG A 239 -5.52 -0.15 17.79
CA ARG A 239 -5.22 -1.07 16.70
C ARG A 239 -5.75 -0.56 15.35
N GLN A 240 -6.96 -0.03 15.31
CA GLN A 240 -7.53 0.55 14.10
C GLN A 240 -6.70 1.73 13.60
N LEU A 241 -6.32 2.66 14.49
CA LEU A 241 -5.49 3.81 14.14
C LEU A 241 -4.06 3.39 13.75
N ALA A 242 -3.48 2.38 14.40
CA ALA A 242 -2.18 1.85 14.02
C ALA A 242 -2.20 1.21 12.62
N ARG A 243 -3.27 0.46 12.28
CA ARG A 243 -3.48 -0.07 10.92
C ARG A 243 -3.56 1.05 9.89
N ARG A 244 -4.33 2.11 10.19
CA ARG A 244 -4.42 3.27 9.30
C ARG A 244 -3.06 3.95 9.13
N LEU A 245 -2.30 4.15 10.20
CA LEU A 245 -0.98 4.77 10.12
C LEU A 245 0.05 3.93 9.33
N LEU A 246 -0.12 2.61 9.30
CA LEU A 246 0.76 1.71 8.54
C LEU A 246 0.32 1.50 7.09
N ASP A 247 -0.98 1.59 6.80
CA ASP A 247 -1.54 1.25 5.50
C ASP A 247 -2.01 2.47 4.70
N ASP A 248 -2.37 3.59 5.37
CA ASP A 248 -2.82 4.81 4.70
C ASP A 248 -1.65 5.79 4.55
N PRO A 249 -1.57 6.53 3.45
CA PRO A 249 -0.55 7.57 3.26
C PRO A 249 -0.61 8.67 4.30
N VAL A 250 -1.82 9.04 4.74
CA VAL A 250 -2.08 10.07 5.75
C VAL A 250 -3.32 9.74 6.56
N VAL A 251 -3.24 9.85 7.87
CA VAL A 251 -4.42 9.79 8.75
C VAL A 251 -4.84 11.22 9.08
N TYR A 252 -5.91 11.68 8.46
CA TYR A 252 -6.48 13.01 8.70
C TYR A 252 -7.40 12.99 9.91
N THR A 253 -7.26 14.01 10.77
CA THR A 253 -8.05 14.14 12.01
C THR A 253 -9.54 14.39 11.72
N ASP A 254 -9.87 15.07 10.63
CA ASP A 254 -11.24 15.39 10.22
C ASP A 254 -12.03 14.19 9.68
N THR A 255 -11.33 13.14 9.20
CA THR A 255 -11.98 11.93 8.70
C THR A 255 -12.29 10.90 9.80
N LEU A 256 -11.85 11.16 11.03
CA LEU A 256 -12.09 10.28 12.16
C LEU A 256 -13.44 10.61 12.82
N ASP A 257 -14.15 9.57 13.27
CA ASP A 257 -15.30 9.73 14.16
C ASP A 257 -14.88 10.39 15.48
N ALA A 258 -15.85 10.81 16.28
CA ALA A 258 -15.59 11.60 17.49
C ALA A 258 -14.71 10.86 18.51
N GLU A 259 -14.93 9.55 18.71
CA GLU A 259 -14.18 8.75 19.67
C GLU A 259 -12.76 8.49 19.20
N SER A 260 -12.60 8.04 17.96
CA SER A 260 -11.30 7.83 17.31
C SER A 260 -10.48 9.13 17.27
N ARG A 261 -11.12 10.26 16.98
CA ARG A 261 -10.48 11.59 16.98
C ARG A 261 -9.96 11.97 18.35
N ALA A 262 -10.79 11.83 19.38
CA ALA A 262 -10.39 12.16 20.75
C ALA A 262 -9.21 11.30 21.20
N TYR A 263 -9.25 10.01 20.93
CA TYR A 263 -8.14 9.09 21.20
C TYR A 263 -6.87 9.48 20.42
N PHE A 264 -7.00 9.71 19.13
CA PHE A 264 -5.89 10.03 18.22
C PHE A 264 -5.17 11.31 18.64
N VAL A 265 -5.90 12.41 18.90
CA VAL A 265 -5.31 13.69 19.32
C VAL A 265 -4.45 13.51 20.57
N ASN A 266 -4.90 12.69 21.53
CA ASN A 266 -4.19 12.46 22.79
C ASN A 266 -3.01 11.49 22.66
N GLN A 267 -3.07 10.51 21.73
CA GLN A 267 -2.11 9.40 21.65
C GLN A 267 -1.20 9.41 20.42
N ARG A 268 -1.44 10.30 19.44
CA ARG A 268 -0.74 10.28 18.14
C ARG A 268 0.77 10.34 18.26
N GLY A 269 1.32 11.13 19.20
CA GLY A 269 2.77 11.21 19.41
C GLY A 269 3.37 9.90 19.91
N ALA A 270 2.73 9.26 20.89
CA ALA A 270 3.17 7.98 21.43
C ALA A 270 3.01 6.83 20.40
N MET A 271 1.93 6.87 19.59
CA MET A 271 1.72 5.92 18.51
C MET A 271 2.77 6.08 17.42
N ALA A 272 3.01 7.33 16.98
CA ALA A 272 4.05 7.65 16.00
C ALA A 272 5.42 7.12 16.43
N ALA A 273 5.83 7.38 17.66
CA ALA A 273 7.11 6.91 18.20
C ALA A 273 7.25 5.38 18.15
N ARG A 274 6.21 4.64 18.62
CA ARG A 274 6.25 3.17 18.63
C ARG A 274 6.27 2.56 17.22
N LEU A 275 5.48 3.13 16.31
CA LEU A 275 5.44 2.64 14.93
C LEU A 275 6.72 3.00 14.17
N SER A 276 7.23 4.22 14.31
CA SER A 276 8.51 4.64 13.73
C SER A 276 9.69 3.80 14.24
N ASP A 277 9.72 3.49 15.53
CA ASP A 277 10.80 2.65 16.09
C ASP A 277 10.83 1.26 15.47
N ALA A 278 9.67 0.64 15.25
CA ALA A 278 9.57 -0.70 14.69
C ALA A 278 9.69 -0.78 13.16
N THR A 279 9.34 0.29 12.45
CA THR A 279 9.33 0.30 10.98
C THR A 279 10.50 1.08 10.37
N GLY A 280 11.11 1.99 11.13
CA GLY A 280 12.07 2.95 10.61
C GLY A 280 11.43 4.10 9.80
N LEU A 281 10.09 4.19 9.75
CA LEU A 281 9.38 5.28 9.09
C LEU A 281 9.52 6.58 9.89
N VAL A 282 9.51 7.71 9.18
CA VAL A 282 9.60 9.05 9.79
C VAL A 282 8.19 9.61 9.99
N ALA A 283 7.87 9.98 11.22
CA ALA A 283 6.58 10.56 11.54
C ALA A 283 6.52 12.04 11.19
N GLU A 284 5.62 12.42 10.27
CA GLU A 284 5.26 13.82 9.99
C GLU A 284 3.94 14.17 10.67
N GLN A 285 4.03 14.87 11.77
CA GLN A 285 2.85 15.33 12.51
C GLN A 285 2.56 16.80 12.17
N ARG A 286 1.34 17.05 11.72
CA ARG A 286 0.83 18.39 11.38
C ARG A 286 -0.52 18.66 12.05
N ALA A 287 -1.06 19.86 11.87
CA ALA A 287 -2.37 20.23 12.43
C ALA A 287 -3.50 19.35 11.88
N GLU A 288 -3.43 19.04 10.59
CA GLU A 288 -4.42 18.23 9.88
C GLU A 288 -4.37 16.74 10.19
N GLY A 289 -3.24 16.20 10.64
CA GLY A 289 -3.10 14.76 10.85
C GLY A 289 -1.68 14.27 11.09
N LEU A 290 -1.47 13.00 10.79
CA LEU A 290 -0.19 12.30 10.95
C LEU A 290 0.04 11.38 9.74
N ALA A 291 1.25 11.42 9.20
CA ALA A 291 1.74 10.48 8.19
C ALA A 291 3.01 9.78 8.70
N LEU A 292 3.19 8.51 8.33
CA LEU A 292 4.45 7.80 8.47
C LEU A 292 5.10 7.71 7.08
N VAL A 293 6.23 8.38 6.92
CA VAL A 293 6.88 8.56 5.62
C VAL A 293 8.07 7.62 5.50
N ASP A 294 8.14 6.91 4.40
CA ASP A 294 9.30 6.07 4.05
C ASP A 294 10.28 6.86 3.18
N GLU A 295 11.38 7.33 3.76
CA GLU A 295 12.45 8.02 3.04
C GLU A 295 13.21 7.09 2.08
N ALA A 296 13.22 5.78 2.36
CA ALA A 296 13.86 4.78 1.51
C ALA A 296 12.98 4.35 0.32
N GLY A 297 11.68 4.66 0.34
CA GLY A 297 10.74 4.36 -0.74
C GLY A 297 10.43 2.87 -0.94
N SER A 298 10.65 2.03 0.07
CA SER A 298 10.45 0.58 0.00
C SER A 298 9.09 0.09 0.51
N LEU A 299 8.33 0.98 1.18
CA LEU A 299 7.02 0.70 1.76
C LEU A 299 5.89 1.46 1.06
N THR A 300 5.99 1.68 -0.23
CA THR A 300 4.96 2.35 -1.02
C THR A 300 4.74 1.62 -2.34
N ASP A 301 3.49 1.50 -2.74
CA ASP A 301 3.05 1.05 -4.07
C ASP A 301 2.86 2.22 -5.05
N VAL A 302 2.84 3.45 -4.54
CA VAL A 302 2.78 4.69 -5.33
C VAL A 302 3.91 5.62 -4.91
N ALA A 303 5.11 5.43 -5.47
CA ALA A 303 6.25 6.27 -5.17
C ALA A 303 6.04 7.72 -5.66
N MET A 304 6.29 8.71 -4.76
CA MET A 304 6.25 10.13 -5.10
C MET A 304 7.20 10.92 -4.19
N PRO A 305 8.24 11.57 -4.74
CA PRO A 305 8.59 11.61 -6.15
C PRO A 305 9.11 10.27 -6.68
N ALA A 306 9.08 10.09 -8.01
CA ALA A 306 9.65 8.93 -8.69
C ALA A 306 10.14 9.33 -10.09
N GLU A 307 10.85 8.43 -10.76
CA GLU A 307 11.31 8.64 -12.12
C GLU A 307 10.22 8.33 -13.16
N GLY A 308 10.39 8.89 -14.36
CA GLY A 308 9.52 8.65 -15.48
C GLY A 308 8.46 9.73 -15.72
N THR A 309 7.79 9.64 -16.86
CA THR A 309 6.81 10.64 -17.33
C THR A 309 5.64 10.78 -16.36
N ASP A 310 5.05 9.68 -15.95
CA ASP A 310 3.83 9.69 -15.13
C ASP A 310 4.08 10.27 -13.74
N ALA A 311 5.23 9.95 -13.14
CA ALA A 311 5.65 10.51 -11.86
C ALA A 311 5.97 12.02 -11.96
N HIS A 312 6.66 12.44 -13.02
CA HIS A 312 6.94 13.86 -13.26
C HIS A 312 5.66 14.66 -13.50
N VAL A 313 4.73 14.14 -14.31
CA VAL A 313 3.43 14.79 -14.54
C VAL A 313 2.63 14.85 -13.22
N THR A 314 2.63 13.79 -12.41
CA THR A 314 1.98 13.80 -11.09
C THR A 314 2.54 14.91 -10.19
N LEU A 315 3.86 15.11 -10.19
CA LEU A 315 4.48 16.16 -9.39
C LEU A 315 4.09 17.57 -9.88
N LEU A 316 4.07 17.79 -11.20
CA LEU A 316 3.60 19.06 -11.79
C LEU A 316 2.14 19.35 -11.45
N VAL A 317 1.27 18.36 -11.52
CA VAL A 317 -0.14 18.51 -11.14
C VAL A 317 -0.28 18.77 -9.65
N ALA A 318 0.50 18.09 -8.80
CA ALA A 318 0.50 18.36 -7.36
C ALA A 318 0.90 19.80 -7.02
N GLU A 319 1.95 20.31 -7.67
CA GLU A 319 2.40 21.71 -7.52
C GLU A 319 1.35 22.71 -7.98
N PHE A 320 0.73 22.47 -9.13
CA PHE A 320 -0.37 23.27 -9.66
C PHE A 320 -1.54 23.33 -8.67
N LEU A 321 -2.05 22.18 -8.26
CA LEU A 321 -3.18 22.08 -7.32
C LEU A 321 -2.86 22.75 -5.97
N ALA A 322 -1.65 22.55 -5.44
CA ALA A 322 -1.22 23.16 -4.19
C ALA A 322 -1.10 24.69 -4.31
N THR A 323 -0.69 25.20 -5.48
CA THR A 323 -0.60 26.64 -5.75
C THR A 323 -1.97 27.27 -5.85
N VAL A 324 -2.88 26.68 -6.64
CA VAL A 324 -4.27 27.15 -6.79
C VAL A 324 -4.99 27.11 -5.44
N TYR A 325 -4.78 26.03 -4.66
CA TYR A 325 -5.38 25.91 -3.32
C TYR A 325 -4.93 27.03 -2.39
N ARG A 326 -3.63 27.35 -2.33
CA ARG A 326 -3.10 28.45 -1.52
C ARG A 326 -3.62 29.82 -1.95
N GLN A 327 -3.61 30.11 -3.25
CA GLN A 327 -4.14 31.37 -3.77
C GLN A 327 -5.59 31.59 -3.37
N ARG A 328 -6.43 30.57 -3.60
CA ARG A 328 -7.84 30.63 -3.23
C ARG A 328 -8.08 30.72 -1.72
N GLN A 329 -7.24 30.13 -0.88
CA GLN A 329 -7.31 30.32 0.58
C GLN A 329 -7.00 31.77 0.97
N THR A 330 -6.01 32.39 0.34
CA THR A 330 -5.64 33.77 0.61
C THR A 330 -6.77 34.73 0.18
N ASP A 331 -7.37 34.50 -0.97
CA ASP A 331 -8.49 35.28 -1.49
C ASP A 331 -9.75 35.14 -0.62
N ALA A 332 -10.00 33.91 -0.11
CA ALA A 332 -11.15 33.63 0.77
C ALA A 332 -10.99 34.17 2.17
N ALA A 333 -9.79 34.45 2.67
CA ALA A 333 -9.57 35.08 3.98
C ALA A 333 -10.15 36.51 4.08
N GLY A 334 -10.45 37.15 2.95
CA GLY A 334 -11.15 38.41 2.85
C GLY A 334 -12.64 38.34 2.43
N ALA A 335 -13.17 37.13 2.17
CA ALA A 335 -14.49 36.93 1.59
C ALA A 335 -15.52 36.37 2.59
N THR A 336 -16.79 36.81 2.42
CA THR A 336 -17.94 36.42 3.27
C THR A 336 -18.46 34.99 2.94
N GLN A 337 -17.93 34.31 1.94
CA GLN A 337 -18.34 32.93 1.54
C GLN A 337 -17.31 31.90 1.95
N PRO A 338 -17.74 30.69 2.38
CA PRO A 338 -16.82 29.62 2.71
C PRO A 338 -16.05 29.19 1.46
N PHE A 339 -14.75 28.99 1.62
CA PHE A 339 -13.84 28.48 0.60
C PHE A 339 -14.27 27.08 0.12
N SER A 340 -14.57 26.92 -1.17
CA SER A 340 -15.00 25.64 -1.71
C SER A 340 -13.86 24.71 -2.13
N GLY A 341 -12.61 25.17 -2.22
CA GLY A 341 -11.42 24.36 -2.59
C GLY A 341 -11.49 23.65 -3.96
N MET A 342 -12.59 23.78 -4.66
CA MET A 342 -12.96 23.02 -5.86
C MET A 342 -12.14 23.44 -7.09
N ILE A 343 -11.52 22.48 -7.77
CA ILE A 343 -10.80 22.66 -9.04
C ILE A 343 -11.42 21.68 -10.05
N ARG A 344 -11.68 22.12 -11.27
CA ARG A 344 -12.23 21.22 -12.30
C ARG A 344 -11.11 20.37 -12.88
N GLU A 345 -11.39 19.13 -13.21
CA GLU A 345 -10.43 18.25 -13.92
C GLU A 345 -9.95 18.88 -15.26
N GLN A 346 -10.83 19.61 -15.94
CA GLN A 346 -10.47 20.32 -17.17
C GLN A 346 -9.38 21.37 -16.93
N ASP A 347 -9.35 22.03 -15.76
CA ASP A 347 -8.30 23.02 -15.41
C ASP A 347 -6.92 22.32 -15.30
N VAL A 348 -6.88 21.04 -14.86
CA VAL A 348 -5.67 20.22 -14.82
C VAL A 348 -5.21 19.86 -16.23
N VAL A 349 -6.13 19.48 -17.11
CA VAL A 349 -5.83 19.17 -18.52
C VAL A 349 -5.25 20.40 -19.24
N ASP A 350 -5.85 21.57 -19.01
CA ASP A 350 -5.42 22.84 -19.62
C ASP A 350 -4.02 23.23 -19.09
N TYR A 351 -3.78 23.09 -17.79
CA TYR A 351 -2.45 23.30 -17.20
C TYR A 351 -1.38 22.38 -17.84
N LEU A 352 -1.68 21.12 -18.05
CA LEU A 352 -0.74 20.18 -18.68
C LEU A 352 -0.48 20.55 -20.14
N ARG A 353 -1.49 21.04 -20.87
CA ARG A 353 -1.34 21.55 -22.23
C ARG A 353 -0.40 22.76 -22.29
N GLU A 354 -0.54 23.69 -21.34
CA GLU A 354 0.33 24.85 -21.21
C GLU A 354 1.76 24.47 -20.77
N SER A 355 1.90 23.44 -19.95
CA SER A 355 3.18 22.95 -19.45
C SER A 355 3.99 22.14 -20.47
N LYS A 356 3.33 21.55 -21.45
CA LYS A 356 3.92 20.64 -22.44
C LYS A 356 5.07 21.23 -23.26
N PRO A 357 5.04 22.50 -23.74
CA PRO A 357 6.16 23.12 -24.44
C PRO A 357 7.45 23.18 -23.61
N ARG A 358 7.31 23.37 -22.31
CA ARG A 358 8.42 23.49 -21.35
C ARG A 358 9.00 22.13 -20.92
N TYR A 359 8.12 21.19 -20.58
CA TYR A 359 8.49 19.93 -19.93
C TYR A 359 8.41 18.72 -20.84
N GLY A 360 7.66 18.79 -21.96
CA GLY A 360 7.39 17.66 -22.84
C GLY A 360 8.66 17.00 -23.43
N LYS A 361 9.78 17.72 -23.54
CA LYS A 361 11.05 17.15 -24.00
C LYS A 361 11.55 15.99 -23.12
N TYR A 362 11.14 15.95 -21.84
CA TYR A 362 11.50 14.90 -20.87
C TYR A 362 10.47 13.76 -20.81
N TRP A 363 9.33 13.88 -21.52
CA TRP A 363 8.25 12.90 -21.47
C TRP A 363 8.40 11.83 -22.55
N ARG A 364 7.83 10.64 -22.28
CA ARG A 364 7.77 9.56 -23.28
C ARG A 364 7.08 10.03 -24.58
N LYS A 365 7.39 9.37 -25.70
CA LYS A 365 6.90 9.79 -27.04
C LYS A 365 5.39 9.91 -27.08
N SER A 366 4.65 8.90 -26.58
CA SER A 366 3.17 8.90 -26.54
C SER A 366 2.58 10.09 -25.78
N ALA A 367 3.22 10.50 -24.68
CA ALA A 367 2.79 11.65 -23.87
C ALA A 367 2.97 13.02 -24.57
N ARG A 368 3.76 13.05 -25.65
CA ARG A 368 3.96 14.27 -26.46
C ARG A 368 2.93 14.43 -27.57
N GLU A 369 2.18 13.39 -27.88
CA GLU A 369 1.17 13.41 -28.93
C GLU A 369 0.04 14.37 -28.58
N PRO A 370 -0.59 15.04 -29.58
CA PRO A 370 -1.75 15.88 -29.33
C PRO A 370 -2.89 15.07 -28.69
N GLY A 371 -3.51 15.61 -27.64
CA GLY A 371 -4.62 14.96 -26.95
C GLY A 371 -4.22 14.03 -25.81
N ALA A 372 -2.91 13.74 -25.63
CA ALA A 372 -2.42 12.90 -24.52
C ALA A 372 -2.60 13.56 -23.13
N GLU A 373 -2.89 14.87 -23.09
CA GLU A 373 -3.01 15.64 -21.83
C GLU A 373 -4.13 15.12 -20.93
N ARG A 374 -5.21 14.62 -21.51
CA ARG A 374 -6.34 14.03 -20.77
C ARG A 374 -5.93 12.73 -20.07
N GLU A 375 -5.25 11.84 -20.78
CA GLU A 375 -4.73 10.59 -20.22
C GLU A 375 -3.70 10.88 -19.12
N LEU A 376 -2.81 11.83 -19.34
CA LEU A 376 -1.80 12.23 -18.37
C LEU A 376 -2.42 12.86 -17.11
N ALA A 377 -3.47 13.67 -17.26
CA ALA A 377 -4.23 14.23 -16.15
C ALA A 377 -4.89 13.12 -15.33
N GLU A 378 -5.55 12.17 -15.99
CA GLU A 378 -6.18 11.02 -15.32
C GLU A 378 -5.17 10.20 -14.52
N ILE A 379 -4.03 9.85 -15.13
CA ILE A 379 -2.95 9.12 -14.44
C ILE A 379 -2.45 9.89 -13.21
N ALA A 380 -2.25 11.20 -13.35
CA ALA A 380 -1.75 12.03 -12.25
C ALA A 380 -2.77 12.15 -11.12
N LEU A 381 -4.03 12.38 -11.44
CA LEU A 381 -5.11 12.50 -10.46
C LEU A 381 -5.36 11.18 -9.75
N ASP A 382 -5.36 10.05 -10.44
CA ASP A 382 -5.47 8.71 -9.87
C ASP A 382 -4.34 8.44 -8.85
N ARG A 383 -3.10 8.80 -9.19
CA ARG A 383 -1.96 8.66 -8.27
C ARG A 383 -2.07 9.56 -7.05
N LEU A 384 -2.50 10.82 -7.21
CA LEU A 384 -2.69 11.75 -6.09
C LEU A 384 -3.84 11.33 -5.18
N GLU A 385 -4.89 10.75 -5.73
CA GLU A 385 -6.02 10.22 -4.98
C GLU A 385 -5.61 8.97 -4.17
N LYS A 386 -4.85 8.04 -4.77
CA LYS A 386 -4.25 6.89 -4.07
C LYS A 386 -3.34 7.31 -2.92
N LEU A 387 -2.61 8.41 -3.07
CA LEU A 387 -1.80 9.01 -2.01
C LEU A 387 -2.65 9.82 -1.00
N GLN A 388 -3.97 9.86 -1.16
CA GLN A 388 -4.89 10.65 -0.32
C GLN A 388 -4.54 12.14 -0.24
N LEU A 389 -3.93 12.68 -1.28
CA LEU A 389 -3.58 14.11 -1.40
C LEU A 389 -4.70 14.95 -2.01
N ILE A 390 -5.65 14.29 -2.65
CA ILE A 390 -6.86 14.87 -3.22
C ILE A 390 -8.06 13.95 -2.95
N VAL A 391 -9.26 14.48 -3.16
CA VAL A 391 -10.50 13.71 -3.32
C VAL A 391 -11.12 14.11 -4.65
N ARG A 392 -11.65 13.16 -5.40
CA ARG A 392 -12.38 13.40 -6.65
C ARG A 392 -13.88 13.17 -6.44
N ASP A 393 -14.68 14.05 -7.00
CA ASP A 393 -16.14 13.88 -7.09
C ASP A 393 -16.61 14.35 -8.46
N ALA A 394 -17.09 13.40 -9.28
CA ALA A 394 -17.40 13.60 -10.69
C ALA A 394 -16.22 14.22 -11.45
N GLU A 395 -16.38 15.44 -12.00
CA GLU A 395 -15.33 16.17 -12.73
C GLU A 395 -14.59 17.20 -11.86
N THR A 396 -14.65 17.03 -10.54
CA THR A 396 -14.12 18.00 -9.58
C THR A 396 -13.06 17.40 -8.68
N VAL A 397 -11.98 18.14 -8.48
CA VAL A 397 -10.84 17.78 -7.64
C VAL A 397 -10.83 18.68 -6.39
N TYR A 398 -10.74 18.07 -5.23
CA TYR A 398 -10.63 18.73 -3.92
C TYR A 398 -9.25 18.44 -3.33
N PRO A 399 -8.31 19.41 -3.36
CA PRO A 399 -7.02 19.27 -2.70
C PRO A 399 -7.16 19.06 -1.21
N ARG A 400 -6.37 18.17 -0.64
CA ARG A 400 -6.29 17.97 0.80
C ARG A 400 -5.05 18.66 1.39
N PRO A 401 -5.05 19.01 2.69
CA PRO A 401 -3.98 19.78 3.31
C PRO A 401 -2.58 19.20 3.13
N ALA A 402 -2.42 17.87 3.16
CA ALA A 402 -1.12 17.23 3.00
C ALA A 402 -0.49 17.46 1.61
N LEU A 403 -1.27 17.86 0.59
CA LEU A 403 -0.78 18.25 -0.72
C LEU A 403 0.22 19.43 -0.64
N ALA A 404 0.09 20.26 0.38
CA ALA A 404 1.01 21.38 0.62
C ALA A 404 2.47 20.96 0.79
N ARG A 405 2.74 19.68 1.08
CA ARG A 405 4.10 19.11 1.10
C ARG A 405 4.82 19.26 -0.25
N PHE A 406 4.07 19.22 -1.35
CA PHE A 406 4.60 19.28 -2.71
C PHE A 406 4.53 20.70 -3.31
N ALA A 407 4.11 21.69 -2.52
CA ALA A 407 4.14 23.07 -2.93
C ALA A 407 5.57 23.58 -2.84
N LEU A 408 6.25 23.73 -3.97
CA LEU A 408 7.56 24.37 -4.03
C LEU A 408 7.41 25.84 -3.59
N GLY A 409 8.18 26.24 -2.55
CA GLY A 409 8.41 27.64 -2.25
C GLY A 409 9.25 28.30 -3.35
N GLU A 410 9.37 29.63 -3.35
CA GLU A 410 10.37 30.28 -4.19
C GLU A 410 11.75 29.69 -3.89
N ALA A 411 12.46 29.28 -4.96
CA ALA A 411 13.77 28.66 -4.82
C ALA A 411 14.75 29.68 -4.22
N GLU A 412 15.02 29.59 -2.94
CA GLU A 412 16.15 30.29 -2.33
C GLU A 412 17.45 29.62 -2.80
N VAL A 413 18.11 30.25 -3.77
CA VAL A 413 19.48 29.86 -4.16
C VAL A 413 20.41 30.34 -3.05
N ARG A 414 20.65 29.51 -2.04
CA ARG A 414 21.74 29.76 -1.08
C ARG A 414 23.07 29.55 -1.79
N ASN A 415 23.78 30.65 -2.08
CA ASN A 415 25.13 30.60 -2.58
C ASN A 415 26.05 29.99 -1.51
N VAL A 416 26.45 28.71 -1.67
CA VAL A 416 27.33 27.97 -0.77
C VAL A 416 28.72 28.61 -0.67
N ARG A 417 29.05 29.66 -1.45
CA ARG A 417 30.34 30.40 -1.39
C ARG A 417 30.47 31.36 -0.20
N GLU A 418 29.37 31.80 0.43
CA GLU A 418 29.48 32.71 1.57
C GLU A 418 29.75 32.05 2.92
N THR A 419 29.47 30.76 3.08
CA THR A 419 29.72 30.03 4.33
C THR A 419 31.18 29.59 4.53
N ARG A 420 32.04 29.61 3.48
CA ARG A 420 33.48 29.31 3.63
C ARG A 420 34.30 30.50 4.07
N GLY A 421 33.79 31.72 3.96
CA GLY A 421 34.50 32.95 4.38
C GLY A 421 34.44 33.25 5.87
N VAL A 422 33.40 32.74 6.58
CA VAL A 422 33.21 33.04 8.02
C VAL A 422 34.00 32.08 8.92
N GLN A 423 34.34 30.86 8.45
CA GLN A 423 35.11 29.93 9.26
C GLN A 423 36.64 30.18 9.21
N THR A 424 37.16 30.86 8.20
CA THR A 424 38.57 31.25 8.13
C THR A 424 38.89 32.51 8.92
N ALA A 425 37.92 33.41 9.12
CA ALA A 425 38.15 34.62 9.94
C ALA A 425 38.12 34.37 11.45
N ALA A 426 37.55 33.26 11.92
CA ALA A 426 37.52 32.87 13.34
C ALA A 426 38.75 32.06 13.78
N ALA A 427 39.52 31.52 12.84
CA ALA A 427 40.73 30.75 13.14
C ALA A 427 41.98 31.61 13.28
N ASP A 428 42.02 32.80 12.65
CA ASP A 428 43.15 33.75 12.73
C ASP A 428 43.10 34.71 13.93
N ALA A 429 42.04 34.72 14.72
CA ALA A 429 41.93 35.60 15.89
C ALA A 429 42.42 34.97 17.23
N LEU A 430 42.98 33.75 17.20
CA LEU A 430 43.43 33.01 18.39
C LEU A 430 44.92 32.74 18.48
N VAL A 431 45.76 33.42 17.66
CA VAL A 431 47.24 33.40 17.81
C VAL A 431 47.72 34.83 17.99
N GLY A 432 47.71 35.32 19.22
CA GLY A 432 48.39 36.53 19.66
C GLY A 432 49.76 36.18 20.25
N PRO A 433 50.76 37.05 20.14
CA PRO A 433 52.16 36.72 20.37
C PRO A 433 52.54 36.80 21.86
N THR A 434 53.28 35.82 22.32
CA THR A 434 54.48 35.86 23.15
C THR A 434 55.06 34.49 23.32
#